data_ab7f08b020ce5eeeb45452318cd81b7d
#
_entry.id   ab7f08b020ce5eeeb45452318cd81b7d
#
_cell.length_a   1.000
_cell.length_b   1.000
_cell.length_c   1.000
_cell.angle_alpha   90.00
_cell.angle_beta   90.00
_cell.angle_gamma   90.00
#
_symmetry.space_group_name_H-M   'P 1'
#
loop_
_entity.id
_entity.type
_entity.pdbx_description
1 polymer ?
#
loop_
_entity_poly.entity_id
_entity_poly.type
_entity_poly.pdbx_seq_one_letter_code
_entity_poly.pdbx_strand_id
1 'polypeptide(L)'
;MKKWIVIFIVAIVVIGGGVWIWSMGKKDTVVAQTPTASVQKGKLEVKVSGNGTIQPVTSEDLKAKANKEVDEVLVSEGEKVTEGQELITFTDGSDPITAPAAGTVTSVAVEPGQRVTIGQVVAHLTNYDDLQVTVQIDELDILKIKAGQTASVKINAFPNTTYSGKVTSIANEGTVSNGVSTFDVTVHLDKSTNVKVGMTAEASILVESKDNVLYVPIEAVNTINGQKFVVVTDPSSSENGEATRRQIIKTGINNEDYVEITEGLEEGEIVQLPRTAVTSSNMNNRMEFGGMMNRMPRMNGAGGMGGRSYRGGE
;
A
#
# COMPACT_ATOMS: atom_id res chain seq x y z
N MET A 1 12.17 82.19 20.64
CA MET A 1 11.29 81.18 20.00
C MET A 1 12.05 80.12 19.22
N LYS A 2 13.05 80.42 18.41
CA LYS A 2 13.78 79.43 17.57
C LYS A 2 14.55 78.35 18.36
N LYS A 3 15.05 78.61 19.55
CA LYS A 3 15.82 77.62 20.37
C LYS A 3 14.94 76.55 20.98
N TRP A 4 13.69 76.83 21.27
CA TRP A 4 12.75 75.84 21.83
C TRP A 4 12.22 74.83 20.78
N ILE A 5 12.12 75.26 19.52
CA ILE A 5 11.73 74.39 18.43
C ILE A 5 12.79 73.31 18.15
N VAL A 6 14.08 73.70 18.23
CA VAL A 6 15.19 72.74 18.02
C VAL A 6 15.22 71.67 19.12
N ILE A 7 14.94 72.06 20.39
CA ILE A 7 14.87 71.08 21.50
C ILE A 7 13.73 70.11 21.33
N PHE A 8 12.57 70.57 20.81
CA PHE A 8 11.43 69.73 20.56
C PHE A 8 11.67 68.70 19.42
N ILE A 9 12.36 69.12 18.35
CA ILE A 9 12.72 68.23 17.25
C ILE A 9 13.72 67.15 17.70
N VAL A 10 14.72 67.52 18.49
CA VAL A 10 15.70 66.58 19.04
C VAL A 10 15.02 65.54 19.96
N ALA A 11 14.06 65.97 20.79
CA ALA A 11 13.31 65.07 21.67
C ALA A 11 12.45 64.06 20.88
N ILE A 12 11.83 64.49 19.77
CA ILE A 12 11.06 63.60 18.91
C ILE A 12 11.95 62.56 18.21
N VAL A 13 13.16 62.97 17.75
CA VAL A 13 14.12 62.06 17.12
C VAL A 13 14.66 61.03 18.13
N VAL A 14 14.94 61.44 19.39
CA VAL A 14 15.42 60.50 20.41
C VAL A 14 14.32 59.55 20.87
N ILE A 15 13.07 60.01 21.05
CA ILE A 15 11.94 59.18 21.40
C ILE A 15 11.57 58.24 20.28
N GLY A 16 11.50 58.76 19.03
CA GLY A 16 11.21 57.97 17.84
C GLY A 16 12.27 56.92 17.54
N GLY A 17 13.54 57.29 17.65
CA GLY A 17 14.67 56.36 17.54
C GLY A 17 14.70 55.29 18.64
N GLY A 18 14.39 55.67 19.89
CA GLY A 18 14.29 54.74 21.03
C GLY A 18 13.17 53.70 20.86
N VAL A 19 11.99 54.14 20.41
CA VAL A 19 10.84 53.26 20.13
C VAL A 19 11.15 52.33 18.94
N TRP A 20 11.84 52.85 17.91
CA TRP A 20 12.21 52.05 16.75
C TRP A 20 13.24 50.96 17.10
N ILE A 21 14.25 51.27 17.92
CA ILE A 21 15.24 50.29 18.43
C ILE A 21 14.57 49.27 19.35
N TRP A 22 13.62 49.70 20.22
CA TRP A 22 12.90 48.79 21.12
C TRP A 22 11.95 47.84 20.35
N SER A 23 11.37 48.29 19.25
CA SER A 23 10.50 47.45 18.38
C SER A 23 11.31 46.44 17.54
N MET A 24 12.57 46.72 17.21
CA MET A 24 13.46 45.79 16.51
C MET A 24 14.00 44.66 17.43
N GLY A 25 13.88 44.77 18.74
CA GLY A 25 14.42 43.80 19.70
C GLY A 25 13.52 42.59 19.97
N LYS A 26 12.25 42.61 19.55
CA LYS A 26 11.36 41.46 19.68
C LYS A 26 11.50 40.57 18.48
N LYS A 27 12.55 39.79 18.40
CA LYS A 27 12.55 38.55 17.64
C LYS A 27 11.70 37.58 18.42
N ASP A 28 10.46 37.38 17.99
CA ASP A 28 9.67 36.21 18.38
C ASP A 28 10.49 34.99 17.94
N THR A 29 11.25 34.42 18.87
CA THR A 29 11.80 33.09 18.70
C THR A 29 10.58 32.16 18.64
N VAL A 30 10.16 31.82 17.44
CA VAL A 30 9.26 30.70 17.22
C VAL A 30 10.03 29.48 17.70
N VAL A 31 9.79 29.10 18.95
CA VAL A 31 10.27 27.84 19.49
C VAL A 31 9.54 26.77 18.66
N ALA A 32 10.24 26.19 17.72
CA ALA A 32 9.72 25.07 16.96
C ALA A 32 9.39 23.96 17.95
N GLN A 33 8.11 23.81 18.27
CA GLN A 33 7.63 22.75 19.15
C GLN A 33 8.01 21.41 18.52
N THR A 34 8.67 20.57 19.28
CA THR A 34 8.98 19.21 18.86
C THR A 34 7.66 18.44 18.84
N PRO A 35 7.29 17.79 17.73
CA PRO A 35 6.08 17.00 17.71
C PRO A 35 6.17 15.88 18.74
N THR A 36 5.07 15.63 19.44
CA THR A 36 4.97 14.64 20.51
C THR A 36 3.81 13.70 20.27
N ALA A 37 3.88 12.50 20.83
CA ALA A 37 2.79 11.54 20.88
C ALA A 37 2.65 11.00 22.30
N SER A 38 1.43 10.62 22.70
CA SER A 38 1.20 9.95 23.97
C SER A 38 1.30 8.44 23.80
N VAL A 39 1.82 7.75 24.83
CA VAL A 39 1.75 6.30 24.95
C VAL A 39 0.29 5.89 25.08
N GLN A 40 -0.18 5.10 24.14
CA GLN A 40 -1.57 4.63 24.08
C GLN A 40 -1.66 3.17 24.52
N LYS A 41 -2.81 2.81 25.05
CA LYS A 41 -3.13 1.41 25.37
C LYS A 41 -4.31 0.95 24.54
N GLY A 42 -4.17 -0.19 23.87
CA GLY A 42 -5.24 -0.70 23.03
C GLY A 42 -4.87 -1.98 22.30
N LYS A 43 -5.58 -2.23 21.23
CA LYS A 43 -5.35 -3.36 20.34
C LYS A 43 -4.31 -3.00 19.28
N LEU A 44 -3.29 -3.82 19.15
CA LEU A 44 -2.30 -3.71 18.07
C LEU A 44 -2.40 -4.92 17.14
N GLU A 45 -2.61 -4.66 15.86
CA GLU A 45 -2.73 -5.66 14.81
C GLU A 45 -1.57 -5.54 13.84
N VAL A 46 -0.98 -6.67 13.52
CA VAL A 46 0.02 -6.80 12.45
C VAL A 46 -0.65 -7.46 11.26
N LYS A 47 -0.62 -6.78 10.12
CA LYS A 47 -1.22 -7.25 8.87
C LYS A 47 -0.17 -7.30 7.79
N VAL A 48 -0.31 -8.27 6.91
CA VAL A 48 0.45 -8.37 5.67
C VAL A 48 -0.52 -8.15 4.51
N SER A 49 -0.20 -7.22 3.63
CA SER A 49 -1.05 -6.89 2.49
C SER A 49 -0.41 -7.31 1.17
N GLY A 50 -1.26 -7.71 0.22
CA GLY A 50 -0.84 -8.02 -1.14
C GLY A 50 -1.93 -7.67 -2.14
N ASN A 51 -1.50 -7.38 -3.36
CA ASN A 51 -2.39 -7.12 -4.48
C ASN A 51 -2.59 -8.38 -5.31
N GLY A 52 -3.79 -8.52 -5.88
CA GLY A 52 -4.11 -9.69 -6.66
C GLY A 52 -5.39 -9.54 -7.47
N THR A 53 -5.91 -10.66 -7.94
CA THR A 53 -7.10 -10.73 -8.79
C THR A 53 -8.11 -11.74 -8.26
N ILE A 54 -9.37 -11.43 -8.48
CA ILE A 54 -10.49 -12.31 -8.15
C ILE A 54 -10.55 -13.45 -9.18
N GLN A 55 -10.64 -14.66 -8.68
CA GLN A 55 -10.75 -15.90 -9.46
C GLN A 55 -11.91 -16.74 -8.93
N PRO A 56 -12.52 -17.60 -9.75
CA PRO A 56 -13.47 -18.59 -9.24
C PRO A 56 -12.74 -19.67 -8.43
N VAL A 57 -13.39 -20.24 -7.45
CA VAL A 57 -12.86 -21.42 -6.73
C VAL A 57 -12.87 -22.63 -7.67
N THR A 58 -13.94 -22.78 -8.46
CA THR A 58 -14.08 -23.85 -9.45
C THR A 58 -14.13 -23.25 -10.84
N SER A 59 -13.17 -23.60 -11.69
CA SER A 59 -13.16 -23.32 -13.13
C SER A 59 -12.38 -24.44 -13.80
N GLU A 60 -13.08 -25.35 -14.48
CA GLU A 60 -12.45 -26.54 -15.02
C GLU A 60 -13.03 -27.02 -16.33
N ASP A 61 -12.18 -27.68 -17.11
CA ASP A 61 -12.57 -28.36 -18.35
C ASP A 61 -13.12 -29.74 -18.03
N LEU A 62 -14.33 -30.01 -18.47
CA LEU A 62 -14.94 -31.32 -18.44
C LEU A 62 -14.45 -32.12 -19.65
N LYS A 63 -13.84 -33.29 -19.38
CA LYS A 63 -13.17 -34.09 -20.41
C LYS A 63 -13.83 -35.44 -20.58
N ALA A 64 -13.90 -35.92 -21.83
CA ALA A 64 -14.31 -37.29 -22.12
C ALA A 64 -13.34 -38.28 -21.49
N LYS A 65 -13.89 -39.28 -20.78
CA LYS A 65 -13.10 -40.33 -20.07
C LYS A 65 -12.74 -41.51 -21.00
N ALA A 66 -13.40 -41.60 -22.15
CA ALA A 66 -13.17 -42.65 -23.13
C ALA A 66 -13.54 -42.16 -24.55
N ASN A 67 -13.19 -42.97 -25.57
CA ASN A 67 -13.62 -42.73 -26.94
C ASN A 67 -15.09 -43.15 -27.09
N LYS A 68 -15.97 -42.18 -27.31
CA LYS A 68 -17.43 -42.39 -27.36
C LYS A 68 -18.09 -41.53 -28.39
N GLU A 69 -19.35 -41.79 -28.66
CA GLU A 69 -20.22 -40.98 -29.52
C GLU A 69 -21.26 -40.30 -28.61
N VAL A 70 -21.37 -38.96 -28.74
CA VAL A 70 -22.33 -38.15 -27.99
C VAL A 70 -23.73 -38.51 -28.46
N ASP A 71 -24.63 -38.83 -27.53
CA ASP A 71 -26.03 -39.02 -27.80
C ASP A 71 -26.78 -37.69 -27.73
N GLU A 72 -26.83 -37.09 -26.55
CA GLU A 72 -27.48 -35.81 -26.32
C GLU A 72 -26.58 -34.85 -25.52
N VAL A 73 -26.74 -33.56 -25.79
CA VAL A 73 -26.19 -32.46 -25.01
C VAL A 73 -27.36 -31.82 -24.26
N LEU A 74 -27.37 -32.00 -22.92
CA LEU A 74 -28.49 -31.64 -22.05
C LEU A 74 -28.42 -30.20 -21.53
N VAL A 75 -27.37 -29.48 -21.87
CA VAL A 75 -27.11 -28.11 -21.34
C VAL A 75 -26.65 -27.16 -22.44
N SER A 76 -26.85 -25.86 -22.21
CA SER A 76 -26.46 -24.80 -23.11
C SER A 76 -25.43 -23.89 -22.47
N GLU A 77 -24.65 -23.12 -23.27
CA GLU A 77 -23.80 -22.06 -22.77
C GLU A 77 -24.62 -21.02 -21.98
N GLY A 78 -24.08 -20.60 -20.81
CA GLY A 78 -24.72 -19.67 -19.88
C GLY A 78 -25.70 -20.34 -18.91
N GLU A 79 -25.97 -21.64 -19.03
CA GLU A 79 -26.87 -22.37 -18.16
C GLU A 79 -26.24 -22.64 -16.79
N LYS A 80 -27.01 -22.41 -15.72
CA LYS A 80 -26.61 -22.79 -14.36
C LYS A 80 -26.95 -24.25 -14.09
N VAL A 81 -25.97 -24.97 -13.57
CA VAL A 81 -26.10 -26.40 -13.26
C VAL A 81 -25.75 -26.63 -11.78
N THR A 82 -26.30 -27.71 -11.24
CA THR A 82 -26.01 -28.19 -9.89
C THR A 82 -24.99 -29.33 -9.91
N GLU A 83 -24.31 -29.55 -8.81
CA GLU A 83 -23.42 -30.72 -8.66
C GLU A 83 -24.13 -32.02 -8.96
N GLY A 84 -23.51 -32.90 -9.77
CA GLY A 84 -24.06 -34.18 -10.20
C GLY A 84 -25.04 -34.08 -11.34
N GLN A 85 -25.44 -32.91 -11.84
CA GLN A 85 -26.35 -32.77 -12.99
C GLN A 85 -25.70 -33.35 -14.24
N GLU A 86 -26.46 -34.15 -14.99
CA GLU A 86 -26.05 -34.71 -16.27
C GLU A 86 -25.95 -33.61 -17.32
N LEU A 87 -24.84 -33.56 -18.06
CA LEU A 87 -24.57 -32.54 -19.09
C LEU A 87 -24.51 -33.14 -20.49
N ILE A 88 -23.93 -34.31 -20.65
CA ILE A 88 -23.72 -34.98 -21.93
C ILE A 88 -23.91 -36.47 -21.75
N THR A 89 -24.74 -37.10 -22.58
CA THR A 89 -24.96 -38.55 -22.62
C THR A 89 -24.26 -39.20 -23.83
N PHE A 90 -24.12 -40.51 -23.79
CA PHE A 90 -23.44 -41.29 -24.85
C PHE A 90 -24.34 -42.39 -25.42
N THR A 91 -24.21 -42.65 -26.70
CA THR A 91 -25.03 -43.62 -27.47
C THR A 91 -24.86 -45.06 -26.96
N ASP A 92 -23.75 -45.38 -26.29
CA ASP A 92 -23.47 -46.70 -25.72
C ASP A 92 -24.11 -46.93 -24.34
N GLY A 93 -24.89 -45.96 -23.83
CA GLY A 93 -25.56 -46.03 -22.54
C GLY A 93 -24.62 -46.01 -21.32
N SER A 94 -23.37 -45.64 -21.51
CA SER A 94 -22.40 -45.50 -20.44
C SER A 94 -22.62 -44.23 -19.58
N ASP A 95 -21.92 -44.16 -18.46
CA ASP A 95 -22.03 -43.03 -17.52
C ASP A 95 -21.91 -41.67 -18.23
N PRO A 96 -22.86 -40.76 -18.01
CA PRO A 96 -22.87 -39.44 -18.60
C PRO A 96 -21.72 -38.60 -18.03
N ILE A 97 -21.40 -37.50 -18.68
CA ILE A 97 -20.60 -36.44 -18.11
C ILE A 97 -21.49 -35.58 -17.22
N THR A 98 -21.15 -35.51 -15.97
CA THR A 98 -21.88 -34.74 -14.91
C THR A 98 -21.09 -33.53 -14.48
N ALA A 99 -21.78 -32.51 -13.95
CA ALA A 99 -21.15 -31.36 -13.31
C ALA A 99 -20.48 -31.77 -11.99
N PRO A 100 -19.17 -31.52 -11.81
CA PRO A 100 -18.45 -31.89 -10.56
C PRO A 100 -18.79 -30.97 -9.41
N ALA A 101 -19.33 -29.78 -9.69
CA ALA A 101 -19.77 -28.77 -8.70
C ALA A 101 -20.90 -27.95 -9.33
N ALA A 102 -21.60 -27.17 -8.48
CA ALA A 102 -22.53 -26.16 -8.96
C ALA A 102 -21.79 -25.06 -9.72
N GLY A 103 -22.36 -24.53 -10.80
CA GLY A 103 -21.71 -23.48 -11.58
C GLY A 103 -22.51 -23.09 -12.83
N THR A 104 -21.84 -22.41 -13.73
CA THR A 104 -22.35 -22.00 -15.03
C THR A 104 -21.53 -22.68 -16.12
N VAL A 105 -22.19 -23.29 -17.09
CA VAL A 105 -21.53 -23.83 -18.28
C VAL A 105 -21.08 -22.65 -19.15
N THR A 106 -19.79 -22.47 -19.32
CA THR A 106 -19.23 -21.32 -20.06
C THR A 106 -18.95 -21.64 -21.51
N SER A 107 -18.78 -22.92 -21.83
CA SER A 107 -18.72 -23.39 -23.24
C SER A 107 -19.13 -24.84 -23.32
N VAL A 108 -19.70 -25.20 -24.49
CA VAL A 108 -19.99 -26.58 -24.91
C VAL A 108 -19.27 -26.81 -26.23
N ALA A 109 -18.35 -27.78 -26.27
CA ALA A 109 -17.44 -28.00 -27.39
C ALA A 109 -17.82 -29.21 -28.26
N VAL A 110 -19.01 -29.78 -28.06
CA VAL A 110 -19.47 -30.97 -28.74
C VAL A 110 -20.95 -30.86 -29.17
N GLU A 111 -21.33 -31.62 -30.17
CA GLU A 111 -22.70 -31.72 -30.69
C GLU A 111 -23.20 -33.18 -30.64
N PRO A 112 -24.53 -33.40 -30.61
CA PRO A 112 -25.11 -34.74 -30.74
C PRO A 112 -24.62 -35.47 -32.00
N GLY A 113 -24.27 -36.75 -31.86
CA GLY A 113 -23.72 -37.58 -32.93
C GLY A 113 -22.22 -37.40 -33.17
N GLN A 114 -21.56 -36.47 -32.49
CA GLN A 114 -20.12 -36.27 -32.60
C GLN A 114 -19.33 -37.33 -31.83
N ARG A 115 -18.24 -37.82 -32.42
CA ARG A 115 -17.30 -38.71 -31.74
C ARG A 115 -16.29 -37.91 -30.95
N VAL A 116 -16.12 -38.25 -29.68
CA VAL A 116 -15.11 -37.67 -28.76
C VAL A 116 -14.04 -38.71 -28.45
N THR A 117 -12.85 -38.21 -28.20
CA THR A 117 -11.69 -39.02 -27.78
C THR A 117 -11.38 -38.82 -26.33
N ILE A 118 -10.72 -39.79 -25.70
CA ILE A 118 -10.28 -39.70 -24.31
C ILE A 118 -9.44 -38.45 -24.12
N GLY A 119 -9.77 -37.65 -23.06
CA GLY A 119 -9.08 -36.39 -22.73
C GLY A 119 -9.56 -35.17 -23.52
N GLN A 120 -10.45 -35.32 -24.51
CA GLN A 120 -11.04 -34.20 -25.24
C GLN A 120 -11.93 -33.38 -24.32
N VAL A 121 -11.75 -32.06 -24.33
CA VAL A 121 -12.63 -31.11 -23.61
C VAL A 121 -13.98 -31.12 -24.32
N VAL A 122 -15.06 -31.30 -23.58
CA VAL A 122 -16.44 -31.35 -24.07
C VAL A 122 -17.29 -30.20 -23.56
N ALA A 123 -16.97 -29.66 -22.39
CA ALA A 123 -17.58 -28.45 -21.83
C ALA A 123 -16.62 -27.80 -20.85
N HIS A 124 -16.86 -26.54 -20.51
CA HIS A 124 -16.15 -25.83 -19.43
C HIS A 124 -17.18 -25.32 -18.42
N LEU A 125 -16.87 -25.51 -17.12
CA LEU A 125 -17.71 -25.12 -15.99
C LEU A 125 -16.99 -24.08 -15.15
N THR A 126 -17.67 -22.98 -14.77
CA THR A 126 -17.15 -21.96 -13.88
C THR A 126 -18.18 -21.62 -12.80
N ASN A 127 -17.78 -21.63 -11.54
CA ASN A 127 -18.61 -21.16 -10.44
C ASN A 127 -18.34 -19.67 -10.17
N TYR A 128 -19.27 -18.80 -10.56
CA TYR A 128 -19.19 -17.36 -10.33
C TYR A 128 -19.76 -16.92 -8.98
N ASP A 129 -20.39 -17.82 -8.24
CA ASP A 129 -21.00 -17.55 -6.94
C ASP A 129 -20.02 -17.85 -5.78
N ASP A 130 -18.95 -18.61 -6.06
CA ASP A 130 -17.90 -18.99 -5.11
C ASP A 130 -16.53 -18.48 -5.61
N LEU A 131 -16.05 -17.39 -4.98
CA LEU A 131 -14.89 -16.65 -5.46
C LEU A 131 -13.78 -16.61 -4.41
N GLN A 132 -12.57 -16.48 -4.91
CA GLN A 132 -11.33 -16.30 -4.15
C GLN A 132 -10.49 -15.17 -4.74
N VAL A 133 -9.58 -14.63 -3.97
CA VAL A 133 -8.54 -13.73 -4.47
C VAL A 133 -7.18 -14.38 -4.31
N THR A 134 -6.40 -14.39 -5.38
CA THR A 134 -4.98 -14.78 -5.33
C THR A 134 -4.14 -13.53 -5.29
N VAL A 135 -3.44 -13.30 -4.19
CA VAL A 135 -2.60 -12.12 -3.95
C VAL A 135 -1.13 -12.51 -3.88
N GLN A 136 -0.27 -11.59 -4.31
CA GLN A 136 1.17 -11.75 -4.27
C GLN A 136 1.72 -11.13 -2.99
N ILE A 137 2.46 -11.92 -2.22
CA ILE A 137 3.08 -11.53 -0.94
C ILE A 137 4.59 -11.61 -1.07
N ASP A 138 5.27 -10.62 -0.52
CA ASP A 138 6.73 -10.54 -0.51
C ASP A 138 7.39 -11.68 0.30
N GLU A 139 8.60 -12.10 -0.10
CA GLU A 139 9.39 -13.14 0.56
C GLU A 139 9.65 -12.86 2.06
N LEU A 140 9.76 -11.60 2.46
CA LEU A 140 10.01 -11.22 3.85
C LEU A 140 8.78 -11.43 4.75
N ASP A 141 7.58 -11.47 4.17
CA ASP A 141 6.33 -11.54 4.91
C ASP A 141 5.63 -12.91 4.80
N ILE A 142 5.95 -13.71 3.77
CA ILE A 142 5.26 -14.99 3.54
C ILE A 142 5.38 -15.95 4.72
N LEU A 143 6.50 -15.93 5.45
CA LEU A 143 6.73 -16.80 6.62
C LEU A 143 5.80 -16.48 7.81
N LYS A 144 5.17 -15.30 7.81
CA LYS A 144 4.21 -14.89 8.84
C LYS A 144 2.80 -15.40 8.55
N ILE A 145 2.53 -15.81 7.31
CA ILE A 145 1.20 -16.22 6.85
C ILE A 145 0.98 -17.70 7.07
N LYS A 146 -0.24 -18.05 7.50
CA LYS A 146 -0.69 -19.43 7.72
C LYS A 146 -2.10 -19.62 7.19
N ALA A 147 -2.38 -20.84 6.71
CA ALA A 147 -3.74 -21.20 6.32
C ALA A 147 -4.71 -21.03 7.51
N GLY A 148 -5.92 -20.58 7.22
CA GLY A 148 -6.95 -20.31 8.22
C GLY A 148 -6.93 -18.90 8.82
N GLN A 149 -5.91 -18.08 8.57
CA GLN A 149 -5.90 -16.68 9.00
C GLN A 149 -7.01 -15.88 8.32
N THR A 150 -7.59 -14.93 9.08
CA THR A 150 -8.59 -14.01 8.54
C THR A 150 -7.96 -12.93 7.69
N ALA A 151 -8.65 -12.56 6.62
CA ALA A 151 -8.24 -11.49 5.73
C ALA A 151 -9.40 -10.52 5.48
N SER A 152 -9.07 -9.26 5.32
CA SER A 152 -9.97 -8.24 4.79
C SER A 152 -9.57 -7.92 3.36
N VAL A 153 -10.54 -8.01 2.43
CA VAL A 153 -10.32 -7.82 1.00
C VAL A 153 -11.03 -6.57 0.54
N LYS A 154 -10.28 -5.65 -0.05
CA LYS A 154 -10.79 -4.44 -0.70
C LYS A 154 -10.71 -4.62 -2.20
N ILE A 155 -11.84 -4.53 -2.88
CA ILE A 155 -11.91 -4.64 -4.34
C ILE A 155 -11.94 -3.22 -4.92
N ASN A 156 -11.05 -2.94 -5.88
CA ASN A 156 -10.89 -1.58 -6.43
C ASN A 156 -12.17 -1.01 -7.04
N ALA A 157 -13.04 -1.88 -7.56
CA ALA A 157 -14.35 -1.49 -8.07
C ALA A 157 -15.34 -1.05 -6.98
N PHE A 158 -15.10 -1.40 -5.71
CA PHE A 158 -15.98 -1.13 -4.56
C PHE A 158 -15.20 -0.51 -3.40
N PRO A 159 -14.69 0.74 -3.52
CA PRO A 159 -13.74 1.32 -2.57
C PRO A 159 -14.29 1.48 -1.15
N ASN A 160 -15.61 1.55 -0.99
CA ASN A 160 -16.28 1.71 0.32
C ASN A 160 -16.76 0.37 0.92
N THR A 161 -16.43 -0.76 0.29
CA THR A 161 -16.88 -2.08 0.76
C THR A 161 -15.66 -2.94 1.06
N THR A 162 -15.65 -3.54 2.24
CA THR A 162 -14.64 -4.52 2.64
C THR A 162 -15.30 -5.89 2.72
N TYR A 163 -14.70 -6.86 2.06
CA TYR A 163 -15.13 -8.25 2.08
C TYR A 163 -14.28 -9.01 3.08
N SER A 164 -14.88 -9.96 3.78
CA SER A 164 -14.17 -10.87 4.68
C SER A 164 -13.80 -12.14 3.94
N GLY A 165 -12.67 -12.73 4.31
CA GLY A 165 -12.21 -14.00 3.76
C GLY A 165 -11.20 -14.70 4.67
N LYS A 166 -10.77 -15.87 4.24
CA LYS A 166 -9.78 -16.67 4.94
C LYS A 166 -8.72 -17.19 3.97
N VAL A 167 -7.48 -17.24 4.45
CA VAL A 167 -6.38 -17.87 3.72
C VAL A 167 -6.65 -19.37 3.60
N THR A 168 -6.75 -19.86 2.36
CA THR A 168 -6.96 -21.29 2.06
C THR A 168 -5.69 -22.00 1.63
N SER A 169 -4.83 -21.31 0.85
CA SER A 169 -3.57 -21.89 0.41
C SER A 169 -2.45 -20.86 0.30
N ILE A 170 -1.23 -21.33 0.36
CA ILE A 170 0.00 -20.58 0.22
C ILE A 170 0.85 -21.37 -0.76
N ALA A 171 1.33 -20.70 -1.82
CA ALA A 171 2.21 -21.35 -2.80
C ALA A 171 3.55 -21.75 -2.15
N ASN A 172 4.00 -22.95 -2.47
CA ASN A 172 5.32 -23.43 -2.03
C ASN A 172 6.47 -22.90 -2.90
N GLU A 173 6.14 -22.35 -4.07
CA GLU A 173 7.09 -21.83 -5.03
C GLU A 173 6.82 -20.34 -5.27
N GLY A 174 7.87 -19.53 -5.20
CA GLY A 174 7.81 -18.10 -5.47
C GLY A 174 8.05 -17.79 -6.94
N THR A 175 7.52 -16.67 -7.40
CA THR A 175 7.78 -16.10 -8.72
C THR A 175 8.68 -14.89 -8.56
N VAL A 176 9.79 -14.85 -9.34
CA VAL A 176 10.71 -13.71 -9.35
C VAL A 176 10.38 -12.81 -10.53
N SER A 177 10.05 -11.55 -10.25
CA SER A 177 9.84 -10.52 -11.26
C SER A 177 10.62 -9.27 -10.88
N ASN A 178 11.42 -8.74 -11.82
CA ASN A 178 12.25 -7.54 -11.62
C ASN A 178 13.14 -7.60 -10.35
N GLY A 179 13.60 -8.80 -9.97
CA GLY A 179 14.46 -8.99 -8.80
C GLY A 179 13.72 -9.04 -7.47
N VAL A 180 12.39 -9.02 -7.47
CA VAL A 180 11.54 -9.19 -6.29
C VAL A 180 10.93 -10.58 -6.33
N SER A 181 11.06 -11.34 -5.25
CA SER A 181 10.46 -12.66 -5.06
C SER A 181 9.11 -12.52 -4.37
N THR A 182 8.06 -13.03 -4.99
CA THR A 182 6.71 -13.03 -4.44
C THR A 182 6.10 -14.43 -4.44
N PHE A 183 5.21 -14.68 -3.51
CA PHE A 183 4.49 -15.94 -3.33
C PHE A 183 3.00 -15.71 -3.45
N ASP A 184 2.32 -16.58 -4.16
CA ASP A 184 0.87 -16.52 -4.29
C ASP A 184 0.19 -17.05 -3.02
N VAL A 185 -0.71 -16.24 -2.48
CA VAL A 185 -1.57 -16.58 -1.35
C VAL A 185 -3.01 -16.48 -1.79
N THR A 186 -3.75 -17.57 -1.61
CA THR A 186 -5.17 -17.63 -1.95
C THR A 186 -6.02 -17.36 -0.72
N VAL A 187 -6.94 -16.41 -0.86
CA VAL A 187 -7.92 -16.05 0.16
C VAL A 187 -9.32 -16.30 -0.39
N HIS A 188 -10.04 -17.22 0.20
CA HIS A 188 -11.44 -17.49 -0.13
C HIS A 188 -12.34 -16.40 0.46
N LEU A 189 -13.29 -15.88 -0.33
CA LEU A 189 -14.22 -14.85 0.11
C LEU A 189 -15.45 -15.48 0.79
N ASP A 190 -15.81 -15.02 1.98
CA ASP A 190 -17.03 -15.50 2.68
C ASP A 190 -18.32 -15.12 1.94
N LYS A 191 -18.31 -14.01 1.21
CA LYS A 191 -19.40 -13.51 0.38
C LYS A 191 -18.84 -12.79 -0.84
N SER A 192 -19.41 -13.05 -2.00
CA SER A 192 -18.95 -12.53 -3.30
C SER A 192 -20.03 -11.74 -4.06
N THR A 193 -21.03 -11.20 -3.36
CA THR A 193 -22.15 -10.48 -3.98
C THR A 193 -21.65 -9.30 -4.84
N ASN A 194 -22.05 -9.27 -6.12
CA ASN A 194 -21.66 -8.29 -7.13
C ASN A 194 -20.17 -8.31 -7.53
N VAL A 195 -19.36 -9.20 -6.98
CA VAL A 195 -17.96 -9.38 -7.36
C VAL A 195 -17.88 -10.17 -8.67
N LYS A 196 -16.95 -9.80 -9.53
CA LYS A 196 -16.73 -10.50 -10.81
C LYS A 196 -15.30 -10.99 -10.92
N VAL A 197 -15.15 -12.13 -11.55
CA VAL A 197 -13.84 -12.69 -11.91
C VAL A 197 -13.03 -11.68 -12.74
N GLY A 198 -11.73 -11.57 -12.46
CA GLY A 198 -10.83 -10.63 -13.11
C GLY A 198 -10.77 -9.25 -12.46
N MET A 199 -11.62 -8.95 -11.47
CA MET A 199 -11.47 -7.71 -10.69
C MET A 199 -10.17 -7.72 -9.88
N THR A 200 -9.52 -6.57 -9.78
CA THR A 200 -8.35 -6.38 -8.94
C THR A 200 -8.74 -6.09 -7.49
N ALA A 201 -8.00 -6.64 -6.56
CA ALA A 201 -8.23 -6.49 -5.13
C ALA A 201 -6.93 -6.44 -4.34
N GLU A 202 -6.99 -5.82 -3.17
CA GLU A 202 -5.97 -5.87 -2.13
C GLU A 202 -6.49 -6.72 -0.98
N ALA A 203 -5.72 -7.72 -0.56
CA ALA A 203 -6.03 -8.47 0.66
C ALA A 203 -5.06 -8.11 1.78
N SER A 204 -5.60 -7.80 2.96
CA SER A 204 -4.84 -7.56 4.19
C SER A 204 -5.10 -8.71 5.16
N ILE A 205 -4.09 -9.56 5.35
CA ILE A 205 -4.13 -10.79 6.14
C ILE A 205 -3.68 -10.47 7.56
N LEU A 206 -4.49 -10.80 8.55
CA LEU A 206 -4.14 -10.63 9.96
C LEU A 206 -3.19 -11.73 10.40
N VAL A 207 -1.93 -11.38 10.67
CA VAL A 207 -0.89 -12.34 11.06
C VAL A 207 -0.69 -12.41 12.56
N GLU A 208 -0.85 -11.30 13.27
CA GLU A 208 -0.75 -11.24 14.74
C GLU A 208 -1.66 -10.14 15.30
N SER A 209 -2.22 -10.40 16.49
CA SER A 209 -3.07 -9.42 17.18
C SER A 209 -2.86 -9.57 18.69
N LYS A 210 -2.66 -8.44 19.36
CA LYS A 210 -2.58 -8.36 20.82
C LYS A 210 -3.51 -7.28 21.34
N ASP A 211 -4.26 -7.60 22.37
CA ASP A 211 -5.15 -6.67 23.06
C ASP A 211 -4.49 -6.09 24.30
N ASN A 212 -4.91 -4.88 24.70
CA ASN A 212 -4.45 -4.21 25.93
C ASN A 212 -2.94 -4.01 26.03
N VAL A 213 -2.24 -3.82 24.92
CA VAL A 213 -0.80 -3.50 24.88
C VAL A 213 -0.56 -2.01 24.87
N LEU A 214 0.55 -1.58 25.46
CA LEU A 214 1.04 -0.21 25.30
C LEU A 214 1.75 -0.09 23.96
N TYR A 215 1.48 1.00 23.23
CA TYR A 215 2.15 1.23 21.96
C TYR A 215 2.42 2.72 21.72
N VAL A 216 3.43 2.98 20.92
CA VAL A 216 3.83 4.32 20.46
C VAL A 216 4.04 4.32 18.97
N PRO A 217 3.98 5.49 18.29
CA PRO A 217 4.39 5.59 16.90
C PRO A 217 5.82 5.05 16.71
N ILE A 218 6.04 4.29 15.66
CA ILE A 218 7.34 3.68 15.37
C ILE A 218 8.46 4.72 15.26
N GLU A 219 8.11 5.92 14.78
CA GLU A 219 9.02 7.06 14.64
C GLU A 219 9.56 7.58 15.98
N ALA A 220 8.89 7.34 17.11
CA ALA A 220 9.34 7.74 18.43
C ALA A 220 10.49 6.87 18.95
N VAL A 221 10.65 5.66 18.39
CA VAL A 221 11.64 4.68 18.86
C VAL A 221 12.98 4.90 18.18
N ASN A 222 14.00 5.17 18.99
CA ASN A 222 15.37 5.35 18.56
C ASN A 222 16.21 4.13 18.95
N THR A 223 17.27 3.86 18.19
CA THR A 223 18.21 2.76 18.47
C THR A 223 19.64 3.30 18.53
N ILE A 224 20.34 3.04 19.63
CA ILE A 224 21.78 3.34 19.78
C ILE A 224 22.47 2.09 20.33
N ASN A 225 23.51 1.62 19.67
CA ASN A 225 24.29 0.45 20.06
C ASN A 225 23.42 -0.80 20.32
N GLY A 226 22.34 -0.98 19.53
CA GLY A 226 21.42 -2.10 19.69
C GLY A 226 20.39 -1.95 20.82
N GLN A 227 20.46 -0.90 21.63
CA GLN A 227 19.46 -0.57 22.64
C GLN A 227 18.39 0.35 22.07
N LYS A 228 17.12 0.00 22.27
CA LYS A 228 15.97 0.83 21.91
C LYS A 228 15.61 1.77 23.06
N PHE A 229 15.33 3.03 22.72
CA PHE A 229 14.92 4.04 23.68
C PHE A 229 13.97 5.04 23.04
N VAL A 230 13.21 5.73 23.87
CA VAL A 230 12.39 6.90 23.50
C VAL A 230 12.84 8.12 24.28
N VAL A 231 12.49 9.29 23.82
CA VAL A 231 12.69 10.56 24.55
C VAL A 231 11.34 10.93 25.16
N VAL A 232 11.24 10.81 26.50
CA VAL A 232 10.03 11.17 27.24
C VAL A 232 10.11 12.64 27.64
N THR A 233 9.01 13.35 27.50
CA THR A 233 8.86 14.75 27.90
C THR A 233 8.07 14.81 29.20
N ASP A 234 8.59 15.52 30.20
CA ASP A 234 7.88 15.82 31.43
C ASP A 234 7.21 17.20 31.32
N PRO A 235 5.87 17.24 31.19
CA PRO A 235 5.15 18.51 31.05
C PRO A 235 5.15 19.37 32.33
N SER A 236 5.54 18.80 33.49
CA SER A 236 5.53 19.50 34.78
C SER A 236 6.78 20.31 35.07
N SER A 237 7.86 20.21 34.28
CA SER A 237 9.15 20.82 34.50
C SER A 237 9.39 22.10 33.68
N SER A 238 8.38 22.96 33.57
CA SER A 238 8.36 24.13 32.70
C SER A 238 8.76 25.43 33.46
N GLU A 239 10.05 25.65 33.69
CA GLU A 239 10.53 27.04 33.88
C GLU A 239 11.46 27.54 32.78
N ASN A 240 12.09 26.67 31.98
CA ASN A 240 12.97 27.07 30.87
C ASN A 240 13.13 26.05 29.74
N GLY A 241 12.12 25.25 29.48
CA GLY A 241 12.13 24.23 28.42
C GLY A 241 11.67 22.89 28.96
N GLU A 242 10.98 22.12 28.08
CA GLU A 242 10.52 20.79 28.40
C GLU A 242 11.70 19.91 28.84
N ALA A 243 11.70 19.45 30.10
CA ALA A 243 12.70 18.50 30.55
C ALA A 243 12.46 17.17 29.79
N THR A 244 13.46 16.73 29.07
CA THR A 244 13.43 15.49 28.34
C THR A 244 14.37 14.47 28.96
N ARG A 245 13.94 13.21 29.05
CA ARG A 245 14.78 12.10 29.51
C ARG A 245 14.78 11.00 28.47
N ARG A 246 15.92 10.32 28.30
CA ARG A 246 15.99 9.09 27.52
C ARG A 246 15.51 7.94 28.41
N GLN A 247 14.52 7.21 27.93
CA GLN A 247 13.98 6.05 28.59
C GLN A 247 14.29 4.80 27.75
N ILE A 248 15.04 3.85 28.31
CA ILE A 248 15.29 2.56 27.67
C ILE A 248 13.99 1.76 27.69
N ILE A 249 13.65 1.13 26.58
CA ILE A 249 12.41 0.38 26.37
C ILE A 249 12.70 -1.03 25.85
N LYS A 250 11.76 -1.94 26.11
CA LYS A 250 11.65 -3.21 25.38
C LYS A 250 10.42 -3.16 24.48
N THR A 251 10.56 -3.68 23.29
CA THR A 251 9.49 -3.68 22.28
C THR A 251 9.00 -5.09 22.02
N GLY A 252 7.72 -5.23 21.68
CA GLY A 252 7.11 -6.46 21.20
C GLY A 252 6.82 -6.43 19.72
N ILE A 253 5.56 -6.74 19.33
CA ILE A 253 5.11 -6.68 17.94
C ILE A 253 5.08 -5.25 17.41
N ASN A 254 5.22 -5.11 16.11
CA ASN A 254 5.07 -3.82 15.44
C ASN A 254 4.37 -3.99 14.09
N ASN A 255 3.69 -2.93 13.67
CA ASN A 255 3.20 -2.76 12.31
C ASN A 255 3.89 -1.56 11.65
N GLU A 256 3.33 -1.04 10.56
CA GLU A 256 3.89 0.09 9.81
C GLU A 256 3.91 1.40 10.62
N ASP A 257 2.93 1.61 11.48
CA ASP A 257 2.70 2.87 12.18
C ASP A 257 3.14 2.84 13.65
N TYR A 258 3.00 1.68 14.31
CA TYR A 258 3.12 1.55 15.76
C TYR A 258 3.98 0.37 16.19
N VAL A 259 4.58 0.49 17.37
CA VAL A 259 5.34 -0.58 18.02
C VAL A 259 4.86 -0.78 19.46
N GLU A 260 4.65 -2.04 19.83
CA GLU A 260 4.33 -2.45 21.21
C GLU A 260 5.50 -2.14 22.14
N ILE A 261 5.17 -1.59 23.31
CA ILE A 261 6.10 -1.40 24.42
C ILE A 261 5.77 -2.42 25.51
N THR A 262 6.71 -3.34 25.76
CA THR A 262 6.55 -4.36 26.80
C THR A 262 7.09 -3.95 28.15
N GLU A 263 8.11 -3.07 28.16
CA GLU A 263 8.70 -2.53 29.38
C GLU A 263 9.24 -1.12 29.14
N GLY A 264 9.19 -0.27 30.16
CA GLY A 264 9.89 1.01 30.20
C GLY A 264 9.03 2.25 30.03
N LEU A 265 7.73 2.13 29.74
CA LEU A 265 6.80 3.25 29.67
C LEU A 265 5.48 2.92 30.37
N GLU A 266 4.77 3.98 30.78
CA GLU A 266 3.41 3.92 31.32
C GLU A 266 2.41 4.56 30.36
N GLU A 267 1.14 4.20 30.49
CA GLU A 267 0.06 4.80 29.68
C GLU A 267 -0.04 6.30 29.93
N GLY A 268 -0.13 7.08 28.87
CA GLY A 268 -0.27 8.54 28.94
C GLY A 268 1.05 9.30 29.00
N GLU A 269 2.21 8.65 29.14
CA GLU A 269 3.50 9.35 29.04
C GLU A 269 3.66 9.96 27.63
N ILE A 270 4.32 11.12 27.57
CA ILE A 270 4.51 11.85 26.32
C ILE A 270 5.90 11.57 25.76
N VAL A 271 5.95 11.05 24.53
CA VAL A 271 7.19 10.77 23.81
C VAL A 271 7.40 11.75 22.67
N GLN A 272 8.65 12.14 22.42
CA GLN A 272 9.00 13.02 21.31
C GLN A 272 9.11 12.23 20.00
N LEU A 273 8.60 12.84 18.94
CA LEU A 273 8.79 12.37 17.56
C LEU A 273 9.99 13.08 16.90
N PRO A 274 10.61 12.50 15.89
CA PRO A 274 11.67 13.14 15.14
C PRO A 274 11.15 14.43 14.49
N ARG A 275 11.99 15.47 14.50
CA ARG A 275 11.66 16.71 13.79
C ARG A 275 11.78 16.45 12.29
N THR A 276 10.71 16.58 11.56
CA THR A 276 10.80 16.75 10.11
C THR A 276 11.47 18.09 9.85
N ALA A 277 12.69 18.08 9.31
CA ALA A 277 13.34 19.30 8.86
C ALA A 277 12.49 19.91 7.75
N VAL A 278 11.67 20.90 8.09
CA VAL A 278 11.05 21.76 7.08
C VAL A 278 12.19 22.56 6.48
N THR A 279 12.69 22.13 5.35
CA THR A 279 13.61 22.94 4.54
C THR A 279 12.81 24.15 4.07
N SER A 280 12.80 25.21 4.88
CA SER A 280 12.38 26.52 4.43
C SER A 280 13.42 26.95 3.40
N SER A 281 13.16 26.67 2.15
CA SER A 281 13.82 27.31 1.02
C SER A 281 13.42 28.80 1.07
N ASN A 282 14.22 29.54 1.84
CA ASN A 282 14.20 31.00 1.83
C ASN A 282 14.66 31.42 0.42
N MET A 283 13.71 31.52 -0.50
CA MET A 283 13.87 32.29 -1.73
C MET A 283 14.02 33.76 -1.33
N ASN A 284 15.22 34.15 -0.89
CA ASN A 284 15.65 35.51 -0.95
C ASN A 284 15.81 35.88 -2.43
N ASN A 285 14.68 36.23 -3.03
CA ASN A 285 14.64 36.94 -4.30
C ASN A 285 15.10 38.39 -4.04
N ARG A 286 16.41 38.56 -3.89
CA ARG A 286 17.03 39.87 -3.89
C ARG A 286 17.04 40.33 -5.34
N MET A 287 15.98 41.07 -5.71
CA MET A 287 16.00 41.92 -6.91
C MET A 287 17.10 42.94 -6.73
N GLU A 288 18.25 42.68 -7.31
CA GLU A 288 19.28 43.68 -7.52
C GLU A 288 18.97 44.37 -8.83
N PHE A 289 18.23 45.50 -8.71
CA PHE A 289 18.05 46.49 -9.76
C PHE A 289 19.29 47.37 -9.71
N GLY A 290 20.19 47.21 -10.64
CA GLY A 290 21.38 48.05 -10.72
C GLY A 290 22.15 47.86 -12.01
N GLY A 291 21.82 48.65 -12.94
CA GLY A 291 22.34 49.18 -14.13
C GLY A 291 23.79 48.91 -14.60
N MET A 292 23.92 49.01 -15.84
CA MET A 292 24.96 49.51 -16.75
C MET A 292 25.41 48.51 -17.80
N MET A 293 24.88 48.79 -18.97
CA MET A 293 25.61 49.24 -20.20
C MET A 293 26.90 48.49 -20.57
N ASN A 294 26.79 47.99 -21.80
CA ASN A 294 27.85 48.07 -22.82
C ASN A 294 28.99 47.04 -22.77
N ARG A 295 28.90 46.07 -23.63
CA ARG A 295 29.92 45.78 -24.64
C ARG A 295 29.58 44.55 -25.48
N MET A 296 29.19 44.77 -26.72
CA MET A 296 29.46 43.83 -27.81
C MET A 296 30.95 43.79 -28.09
N PRO A 297 31.47 42.70 -28.56
CA PRO A 297 32.17 42.68 -29.83
C PRO A 297 31.73 41.53 -30.76
N ARG A 298 31.35 42.00 -31.92
CA ARG A 298 31.67 41.55 -33.29
C ARG A 298 32.04 40.10 -33.56
N MET A 299 31.27 39.62 -34.53
CA MET A 299 31.52 38.58 -35.53
C MET A 299 32.97 38.48 -36.02
N ASN A 300 33.36 37.25 -36.24
CA ASN A 300 34.03 36.75 -37.48
C ASN A 300 34.02 35.23 -37.33
N GLY A 301 33.59 34.37 -38.22
CA GLY A 301 33.65 34.37 -39.67
C GLY A 301 34.29 33.08 -40.08
N ALA A 302 33.65 32.35 -40.97
CA ALA A 302 34.20 31.35 -41.88
C ALA A 302 34.49 29.93 -41.33
N GLY A 303 33.79 28.91 -41.83
CA GLY A 303 34.17 28.18 -42.99
C GLY A 303 34.25 26.71 -42.77
N GLY A 304 33.67 25.91 -43.62
CA GLY A 304 34.20 24.63 -44.06
C GLY A 304 33.29 23.40 -43.78
N MET A 305 32.40 23.11 -44.64
CA MET A 305 32.37 22.00 -45.62
C MET A 305 33.01 20.68 -45.15
N GLY A 306 32.22 19.58 -45.21
CA GLY A 306 32.76 18.23 -45.29
C GLY A 306 31.66 17.17 -45.05
N GLY A 307 30.89 16.88 -46.07
CA GLY A 307 30.05 15.74 -46.15
C GLY A 307 30.85 14.43 -46.24
N ARG A 308 30.24 13.36 -45.81
CA ARG A 308 30.36 12.04 -46.43
C ARG A 308 29.26 11.08 -45.98
N SER A 309 28.46 10.77 -46.93
CA SER A 309 27.64 9.60 -47.15
C SER A 309 28.46 8.29 -47.05
N TYR A 310 27.91 7.26 -46.40
CA TYR A 310 28.07 5.85 -46.75
C TYR A 310 26.84 5.08 -46.23
N ARG A 311 26.14 4.56 -46.92
CA ARG A 311 25.40 3.55 -47.65
C ARG A 311 26.03 2.14 -47.51
N GLY A 312 25.13 1.15 -47.28
CA GLY A 312 25.26 -0.31 -47.46
C GLY A 312 25.43 -1.02 -46.14
N GLY A 313 24.72 -2.06 -45.86
CA GLY A 313 24.06 -3.10 -46.62
C GLY A 313 24.38 -4.41 -45.90
N GLU A 314 23.45 -5.14 -45.66
CA GLU A 314 23.09 -6.58 -45.59
C GLU A 314 22.23 -6.92 -44.37
#